data_f263a933c7f2a0b9e938df965fc1c0fa
#
_entry.id   f263a933c7f2a0b9e938df965fc1c0fa
#
_cell.length_a   1.000
_cell.length_b   1.000
_cell.length_c   1.000
_cell.angle_alpha   90.00
_cell.angle_beta   90.00
_cell.angle_gamma   90.00
#
_symmetry.space_group_name_H-M   'P 1'
#
loop_
_entity.id
_entity.type
_entity.pdbx_description
1 polymer ?
#
loop_
_entity_poly.entity_id
_entity_poly.type
_entity_poly.pdbx_seq_one_letter_code
_entity_poly.pdbx_strand_id
1 'polypeptide(L)'
;MKKSAPRPAARRPKRKPVTIGALLDDAERRLEAKKVEFPDASALWLLAAVLDSLDDPDELADRRDEPVGAAAEKRFRKLLARREKHEPYQYIVGVTDFRDKLMEIEHGVFVPRLQSERMCDEIEEWAEGRKRPRGGWRIADLGAGSGAIAVSLALGPLAPRRVWAVDVSLQALDLVRRNARRHGVEDRVVPLAGDWLEWTAPKPLFDIIAAVPPYLNPGDEIYLSEESVRWEPMETFFGEPSGDDILRQLTDAAALRLRPGGLFACQLDSEQIEMIDEHVNGNPEHPLTIEWVLADEDDDEDGILAVRTS
;
A
#
# COMPACT_ATOMS: atom_id res chain seq x y z
N MET A 1 25.41 59.30 -46.62
CA MET A 1 25.09 57.92 -46.27
C MET A 1 24.39 57.94 -44.89
N LYS A 2 23.06 57.81 -44.83
CA LYS A 2 22.30 57.76 -43.56
C LYS A 2 22.26 56.27 -43.09
N LYS A 3 22.88 55.96 -41.95
CA LYS A 3 22.77 54.65 -41.31
C LYS A 3 21.36 54.47 -40.77
N SER A 4 20.62 53.48 -41.29
CA SER A 4 19.33 53.09 -40.78
C SER A 4 19.47 52.45 -39.40
N ALA A 5 18.69 52.90 -38.40
CA ALA A 5 18.66 52.32 -37.08
C ALA A 5 18.04 50.89 -37.13
N PRO A 6 18.55 49.93 -36.29
CA PRO A 6 18.03 48.59 -36.27
C PRO A 6 16.58 48.58 -35.75
N ARG A 7 15.68 47.85 -36.46
CA ARG A 7 14.28 47.62 -36.04
C ARG A 7 14.27 46.91 -34.68
N PRO A 8 13.42 47.36 -33.73
CA PRO A 8 13.26 46.65 -32.46
C PRO A 8 12.75 45.22 -32.71
N ALA A 9 13.40 44.24 -32.12
CA ALA A 9 12.95 42.85 -32.19
C ALA A 9 11.50 42.72 -31.67
N ALA A 10 10.62 42.15 -32.51
CA ALA A 10 9.24 41.90 -32.15
C ALA A 10 9.20 41.03 -30.88
N ARG A 11 8.62 41.56 -29.79
CA ARG A 11 8.36 40.75 -28.57
C ARG A 11 7.47 39.58 -28.96
N ARG A 12 7.96 38.34 -28.80
CA ARG A 12 7.11 37.14 -28.91
C ARG A 12 5.90 37.29 -28.00
N PRO A 13 4.70 37.05 -28.51
CA PRO A 13 3.48 37.10 -27.67
C PRO A 13 3.68 36.22 -26.46
N LYS A 14 3.42 36.74 -25.26
CA LYS A 14 3.43 35.95 -24.01
C LYS A 14 2.38 34.87 -24.16
N ARG A 15 2.77 33.60 -24.14
CA ARG A 15 1.86 32.45 -24.14
C ARG A 15 0.91 32.63 -22.95
N LYS A 16 -0.40 32.44 -23.15
CA LYS A 16 -1.33 32.42 -22.03
C LYS A 16 -0.89 31.35 -21.04
N PRO A 17 -0.92 31.61 -19.74
CA PRO A 17 -0.61 30.59 -18.77
C PRO A 17 -1.59 29.41 -18.93
N VAL A 18 -1.08 28.20 -18.81
CA VAL A 18 -1.90 26.99 -18.78
C VAL A 18 -2.58 26.91 -17.41
N THR A 19 -3.80 26.39 -17.33
CA THR A 19 -4.53 26.22 -16.06
C THR A 19 -4.34 24.81 -15.50
N ILE A 20 -4.68 24.63 -14.21
CA ILE A 20 -4.71 23.32 -13.53
C ILE A 20 -5.56 22.36 -14.33
N GLY A 21 -6.83 22.68 -14.63
CA GLY A 21 -7.72 21.84 -15.38
C GLY A 21 -7.18 21.45 -16.76
N ALA A 22 -6.55 22.40 -17.48
CA ALA A 22 -5.97 22.11 -18.78
C ALA A 22 -4.79 21.14 -18.70
N LEU A 23 -4.01 21.13 -17.59
CA LEU A 23 -2.94 20.16 -17.38
C LEU A 23 -3.47 18.78 -17.00
N LEU A 24 -4.50 18.72 -16.15
CA LEU A 24 -5.14 17.46 -15.76
C LEU A 24 -5.76 16.79 -16.99
N ASP A 25 -6.60 17.50 -17.75
CA ASP A 25 -7.27 16.98 -18.95
C ASP A 25 -6.27 16.52 -20.04
N ASP A 26 -5.14 17.23 -20.19
CA ASP A 26 -4.08 16.82 -21.12
C ASP A 26 -3.36 15.56 -20.65
N ALA A 27 -3.08 15.46 -19.35
CA ALA A 27 -2.39 14.31 -18.77
C ALA A 27 -3.26 13.05 -18.80
N GLU A 28 -4.50 13.12 -18.34
CA GLU A 28 -5.46 12.04 -18.34
C GLU A 28 -5.60 11.44 -19.76
N ARG A 29 -5.95 12.26 -20.75
CA ARG A 29 -6.05 11.81 -22.15
C ARG A 29 -4.76 11.13 -22.66
N ARG A 30 -3.59 11.63 -22.26
CA ARG A 30 -2.30 11.07 -22.71
C ARG A 30 -2.00 9.73 -22.04
N LEU A 31 -2.35 9.58 -20.77
CA LEU A 31 -2.18 8.34 -20.01
C LEU A 31 -3.18 7.27 -20.50
N GLU A 32 -4.44 7.66 -20.75
CA GLU A 32 -5.45 6.78 -21.38
C GLU A 32 -4.97 6.24 -22.74
N ALA A 33 -4.43 7.12 -23.59
CA ALA A 33 -3.89 6.73 -24.90
C ALA A 33 -2.70 5.76 -24.79
N LYS A 34 -2.05 5.70 -23.62
CA LYS A 34 -0.98 4.74 -23.30
C LYS A 34 -1.47 3.53 -22.53
N LYS A 35 -2.77 3.46 -22.20
CA LYS A 35 -3.37 2.41 -21.37
C LYS A 35 -2.70 2.30 -19.98
N VAL A 36 -2.31 3.43 -19.42
CA VAL A 36 -1.77 3.51 -18.06
C VAL A 36 -2.93 3.35 -17.08
N GLU A 37 -2.73 2.58 -16.03
CA GLU A 37 -3.73 2.39 -14.98
C GLU A 37 -3.98 3.68 -14.20
N PHE A 38 -5.22 3.91 -13.78
CA PHE A 38 -5.63 5.08 -12.99
C PHE A 38 -5.12 6.41 -13.58
N PRO A 39 -5.50 6.77 -14.82
CA PRO A 39 -4.98 7.93 -15.52
C PRO A 39 -5.35 9.25 -14.83
N ASP A 40 -6.56 9.36 -14.29
CA ASP A 40 -7.10 10.49 -13.54
C ASP A 40 -6.36 10.70 -12.22
N ALA A 41 -6.28 9.66 -11.38
CA ALA A 41 -5.52 9.69 -10.13
C ALA A 41 -4.04 10.01 -10.39
N SER A 42 -3.44 9.38 -11.42
CA SER A 42 -2.06 9.67 -11.80
C SER A 42 -1.85 11.15 -12.14
N ALA A 43 -2.73 11.74 -12.97
CA ALA A 43 -2.64 13.15 -13.35
C ALA A 43 -2.75 14.06 -12.11
N LEU A 44 -3.68 13.75 -11.22
CA LEU A 44 -3.96 14.50 -10.00
C LEU A 44 -2.75 14.48 -9.06
N TRP A 45 -2.26 13.29 -8.69
CA TRP A 45 -1.14 13.13 -7.77
C TRP A 45 0.17 13.74 -8.31
N LEU A 46 0.44 13.59 -9.61
CA LEU A 46 1.62 14.21 -10.24
C LEU A 46 1.55 15.74 -10.20
N LEU A 47 0.36 16.33 -10.38
CA LEU A 47 0.20 17.77 -10.34
C LEU A 47 0.25 18.28 -8.90
N ALA A 48 -0.38 17.58 -7.96
CA ALA A 48 -0.33 17.87 -6.53
C ALA A 48 1.10 17.91 -6.00
N ALA A 49 1.94 16.95 -6.40
CA ALA A 49 3.37 16.94 -6.04
C ALA A 49 4.15 18.15 -6.55
N VAL A 50 3.70 18.75 -7.65
CA VAL A 50 4.36 19.93 -8.22
C VAL A 50 3.86 21.23 -7.60
N LEU A 51 2.61 21.23 -7.11
CA LEU A 51 1.95 22.38 -6.52
C LEU A 51 1.99 22.40 -4.98
N ASP A 52 2.70 21.43 -4.37
CA ASP A 52 2.82 21.25 -2.92
C ASP A 52 1.44 21.02 -2.24
N SER A 53 0.56 20.25 -2.92
CA SER A 53 -0.81 19.91 -2.48
C SER A 53 -0.99 18.40 -2.23
N LEU A 54 0.07 17.68 -1.83
CA LEU A 54 -0.02 16.22 -1.59
C LEU A 54 -0.88 15.84 -0.38
N ASP A 55 -1.06 16.74 0.56
CA ASP A 55 -1.89 16.48 1.75
C ASP A 55 -3.40 16.50 1.42
N ASP A 56 -3.80 17.14 0.33
CA ASP A 56 -5.16 17.16 -0.20
C ASP A 56 -5.13 17.38 -1.71
N PRO A 57 -4.85 16.33 -2.51
CA PRO A 57 -4.79 16.45 -3.97
C PRO A 57 -6.13 16.86 -4.59
N ASP A 58 -7.25 16.48 -3.97
CA ASP A 58 -8.60 16.73 -4.49
C ASP A 58 -8.97 18.21 -4.48
N GLU A 59 -8.32 19.04 -3.65
CA GLU A 59 -8.51 20.50 -3.70
C GLU A 59 -8.24 21.09 -5.10
N LEU A 60 -7.41 20.41 -5.93
CA LEU A 60 -7.13 20.86 -7.28
C LEU A 60 -8.34 20.77 -8.21
N ALA A 61 -9.35 19.96 -7.87
CA ALA A 61 -10.60 19.89 -8.62
C ALA A 61 -11.40 21.19 -8.53
N ASP A 62 -11.33 21.90 -7.41
CA ASP A 62 -11.98 23.19 -7.19
C ASP A 62 -11.18 24.36 -7.79
N ARG A 63 -9.89 24.14 -8.07
CA ARG A 63 -8.93 25.17 -8.53
C ARG A 63 -8.61 25.08 -10.03
N ARG A 64 -9.45 24.40 -10.82
CA ARG A 64 -9.19 24.10 -12.25
C ARG A 64 -8.89 25.31 -13.12
N ASP A 65 -9.45 26.48 -12.82
CA ASP A 65 -9.25 27.72 -13.58
C ASP A 65 -7.97 28.48 -13.17
N GLU A 66 -7.29 28.06 -12.12
CA GLU A 66 -6.07 28.74 -11.66
C GLU A 66 -4.91 28.55 -12.65
N PRO A 67 -4.13 29.61 -12.90
CA PRO A 67 -3.00 29.54 -13.81
C PRO A 67 -1.81 28.84 -13.15
N VAL A 68 -1.18 27.93 -13.87
CA VAL A 68 0.05 27.25 -13.45
C VAL A 68 1.29 27.96 -14.03
N GLY A 69 2.27 28.21 -13.17
CA GLY A 69 3.51 28.85 -13.56
C GLY A 69 4.38 27.95 -14.48
N ALA A 70 5.12 28.56 -15.41
CA ALA A 70 5.90 27.82 -16.40
C ALA A 70 6.94 26.84 -15.80
N ALA A 71 7.47 27.13 -14.61
CA ALA A 71 8.38 26.22 -13.90
C ALA A 71 7.66 24.99 -13.38
N ALA A 72 6.47 25.15 -12.81
CA ALA A 72 5.61 24.07 -12.35
C ALA A 72 5.11 23.21 -13.52
N GLU A 73 4.60 23.83 -14.60
CA GLU A 73 4.24 23.12 -15.83
C GLU A 73 5.40 22.27 -16.35
N LYS A 74 6.62 22.80 -16.38
CA LYS A 74 7.81 22.05 -16.84
C LYS A 74 8.13 20.85 -15.92
N ARG A 75 7.99 21.01 -14.58
CA ARG A 75 8.18 19.91 -13.63
C ARG A 75 7.12 18.83 -13.84
N PHE A 76 5.85 19.23 -13.90
CA PHE A 76 4.73 18.32 -14.13
C PHE A 76 4.92 17.48 -15.39
N ARG A 77 5.25 18.10 -16.53
CA ARG A 77 5.50 17.38 -17.80
C ARG A 77 6.64 16.38 -17.71
N LYS A 78 7.64 16.60 -16.86
CA LYS A 78 8.70 15.62 -16.60
C LYS A 78 8.18 14.40 -15.81
N LEU A 79 7.36 14.62 -14.81
CA LEU A 79 6.75 13.55 -14.03
C LEU A 79 5.78 12.75 -14.91
N LEU A 80 4.94 13.43 -15.68
CA LEU A 80 4.04 12.80 -16.65
C LEU A 80 4.77 11.91 -17.66
N ALA A 81 5.93 12.35 -18.15
CA ALA A 81 6.74 11.55 -19.09
C ALA A 81 7.36 10.28 -18.46
N ARG A 82 7.47 10.21 -17.14
CA ARG A 82 7.80 8.98 -16.41
C ARG A 82 6.58 8.08 -16.35
N ARG A 83 5.41 8.62 -15.95
CA ARG A 83 4.15 7.89 -15.85
C ARG A 83 3.72 7.28 -17.19
N GLU A 84 3.94 7.99 -18.31
CA GLU A 84 3.69 7.46 -19.66
C GLU A 84 4.52 6.21 -20.02
N LYS A 85 5.48 5.83 -19.19
CA LYS A 85 6.26 4.59 -19.29
C LYS A 85 5.79 3.53 -18.30
N HIS A 86 4.59 3.70 -17.76
CA HIS A 86 3.99 2.84 -16.74
C HIS A 86 4.74 2.82 -15.39
N GLU A 87 5.57 3.82 -15.10
CA GLU A 87 6.14 3.93 -13.76
C GLU A 87 5.02 4.32 -12.78
N PRO A 88 4.82 3.58 -11.66
CA PRO A 88 3.80 3.90 -10.67
C PRO A 88 3.87 5.36 -10.21
N TYR A 89 2.74 6.06 -10.21
CA TYR A 89 2.75 7.46 -9.78
C TYR A 89 3.23 7.60 -8.34
N GLN A 90 2.98 6.62 -7.49
CA GLN A 90 3.44 6.56 -6.11
C GLN A 90 4.97 6.63 -6.02
N TYR A 91 5.68 5.86 -6.86
CA TYR A 91 7.15 5.96 -6.93
C TYR A 91 7.63 7.29 -7.52
N ILE A 92 6.84 7.88 -8.43
CA ILE A 92 7.19 9.17 -9.05
C ILE A 92 7.09 10.30 -8.03
N VAL A 93 6.04 10.31 -7.20
CA VAL A 93 5.79 11.35 -6.19
C VAL A 93 6.43 11.05 -4.84
N GLY A 94 6.79 9.78 -4.57
CA GLY A 94 7.45 9.34 -3.35
C GLY A 94 6.52 9.11 -2.17
N VAL A 95 5.21 9.15 -2.39
CA VAL A 95 4.18 8.87 -1.38
C VAL A 95 3.02 8.11 -1.99
N THR A 96 2.26 7.42 -1.14
CA THR A 96 0.96 6.83 -1.45
C THR A 96 -0.02 7.18 -0.36
N ASP A 97 -1.30 7.29 -0.69
CA ASP A 97 -2.35 7.30 0.32
C ASP A 97 -2.61 5.88 0.83
N PHE A 98 -2.92 5.77 2.11
CA PHE A 98 -3.38 4.55 2.76
C PHE A 98 -4.28 4.93 3.95
N ARG A 99 -5.57 4.69 3.84
CA ARG A 99 -6.58 5.08 4.85
C ARG A 99 -6.45 6.55 5.27
N ASP A 100 -6.47 7.45 4.32
CA ASP A 100 -6.31 8.91 4.50
C ASP A 100 -5.00 9.31 5.19
N LYS A 101 -3.95 8.51 5.04
CA LYS A 101 -2.62 8.80 5.57
C LYS A 101 -1.57 8.71 4.47
N LEU A 102 -0.80 9.77 4.31
CA LEU A 102 0.32 9.77 3.37
C LEU A 102 1.48 8.92 3.89
N MET A 103 1.71 7.79 3.25
CA MET A 103 2.87 6.93 3.50
C MET A 103 3.99 7.21 2.50
N GLU A 104 5.22 7.36 2.96
CA GLU A 104 6.37 7.36 2.07
C GLU A 104 6.50 6.00 1.39
N ILE A 105 6.85 6.03 0.11
CA ILE A 105 7.09 4.84 -0.71
C ILE A 105 8.28 5.09 -1.64
N GLU A 106 9.00 4.05 -2.00
CA GLU A 106 10.13 4.14 -2.94
C GLU A 106 10.29 2.84 -3.74
N HIS A 107 10.99 2.94 -4.88
CA HIS A 107 11.32 1.77 -5.69
C HIS A 107 11.96 0.67 -4.84
N GLY A 108 11.58 -0.58 -5.11
CA GLY A 108 12.07 -1.75 -4.38
C GLY A 108 11.25 -2.12 -3.16
N VAL A 109 10.15 -1.43 -2.89
CA VAL A 109 9.16 -1.79 -1.85
C VAL A 109 7.78 -1.80 -2.49
N PHE A 110 6.99 -2.84 -2.18
CA PHE A 110 5.64 -3.03 -2.69
C PHE A 110 4.73 -1.84 -2.39
N VAL A 111 3.95 -1.41 -3.38
CA VAL A 111 2.96 -0.34 -3.20
C VAL A 111 1.73 -0.89 -2.48
N PRO A 112 1.33 -0.34 -1.32
CA PRO A 112 0.13 -0.79 -0.61
C PRO A 112 -1.13 -0.79 -1.48
N ARG A 113 -2.01 -1.78 -1.28
CA ARG A 113 -3.24 -1.98 -2.05
C ARG A 113 -4.49 -1.67 -1.20
N LEU A 114 -5.61 -1.38 -1.88
CA LEU A 114 -6.89 -1.12 -1.22
C LEU A 114 -7.39 -2.31 -0.38
N GLN A 115 -7.13 -3.55 -0.84
CA GLN A 115 -7.47 -4.76 -0.09
C GLN A 115 -6.82 -4.76 1.31
N SER A 116 -5.60 -4.23 1.41
CA SER A 116 -4.92 -4.12 2.72
C SER A 116 -5.56 -3.05 3.63
N GLU A 117 -6.19 -2.01 3.07
CA GLU A 117 -6.97 -1.04 3.83
C GLU A 117 -8.19 -1.70 4.46
N ARG A 118 -8.94 -2.46 3.67
CA ARG A 118 -10.10 -3.23 4.14
C ARG A 118 -9.71 -4.23 5.23
N MET A 119 -8.62 -4.96 5.05
CA MET A 119 -8.12 -5.85 6.09
C MET A 119 -7.88 -5.10 7.41
N CYS A 120 -7.40 -3.86 7.37
CA CYS A 120 -7.27 -3.04 8.57
C CYS A 120 -8.63 -2.69 9.18
N ASP A 121 -9.63 -2.34 8.36
CA ASP A 121 -10.98 -2.04 8.82
C ASP A 121 -11.63 -3.25 9.51
N GLU A 122 -11.54 -4.41 8.91
CA GLU A 122 -12.05 -5.67 9.47
C GLU A 122 -11.34 -6.07 10.78
N ILE A 123 -10.03 -5.88 10.87
CA ILE A 123 -9.28 -6.09 12.12
C ILE A 123 -9.80 -5.16 13.22
N GLU A 124 -10.07 -3.90 12.91
CA GLU A 124 -10.59 -2.92 13.85
C GLU A 124 -12.02 -3.25 14.26
N GLU A 125 -12.90 -3.61 13.32
CA GLU A 125 -14.27 -4.05 13.59
C GLU A 125 -14.31 -5.32 14.46
N TRP A 126 -13.49 -6.31 14.10
CA TRP A 126 -13.35 -7.52 14.92
C TRP A 126 -12.97 -7.21 16.36
N ALA A 127 -12.10 -6.24 16.59
CA ALA A 127 -11.62 -5.88 17.92
C ALA A 127 -12.59 -5.01 18.70
N GLU A 128 -13.46 -4.22 18.04
CA GLU A 128 -14.38 -3.27 18.67
C GLU A 128 -15.32 -3.97 19.65
N GLY A 129 -15.85 -5.14 19.29
CA GLY A 129 -16.74 -5.96 20.14
C GLY A 129 -16.03 -6.71 21.26
N ARG A 130 -14.70 -6.61 21.39
CA ARG A 130 -13.88 -7.45 22.29
C ARG A 130 -13.23 -6.64 23.40
N LYS A 131 -13.09 -7.31 24.55
CA LYS A 131 -12.42 -6.69 25.70
C LYS A 131 -10.93 -6.49 25.39
N ARG A 132 -10.49 -5.23 25.39
CA ARG A 132 -9.08 -4.89 25.21
C ARG A 132 -8.18 -5.67 26.19
N PRO A 133 -7.12 -6.31 25.70
CA PRO A 133 -6.19 -7.04 26.57
C PRO A 133 -5.56 -6.15 27.63
N ARG A 134 -5.29 -6.70 28.81
CA ARG A 134 -4.59 -5.97 29.86
C ARG A 134 -3.19 -5.57 29.38
N GLY A 135 -2.95 -4.28 29.27
CA GLY A 135 -1.70 -3.73 28.73
C GLY A 135 -1.73 -3.39 27.24
N GLY A 136 -2.91 -3.47 26.58
CA GLY A 136 -3.13 -3.12 25.17
C GLY A 136 -2.83 -4.27 24.20
N TRP A 137 -3.30 -4.11 22.97
CA TRP A 137 -3.11 -5.07 21.88
C TRP A 137 -1.64 -5.25 21.51
N ARG A 138 -1.26 -6.47 21.22
CA ARG A 138 0.05 -6.86 20.70
C ARG A 138 -0.15 -7.41 19.30
N ILE A 139 0.31 -6.65 18.32
CA ILE A 139 0.07 -6.90 16.89
C ILE A 139 1.38 -7.27 16.22
N ALA A 140 1.38 -8.24 15.32
CA ALA A 140 2.44 -8.45 14.34
C ALA A 140 1.89 -8.14 12.94
N ASP A 141 2.63 -7.36 12.17
CA ASP A 141 2.43 -7.08 10.75
C ASP A 141 3.56 -7.77 9.99
N LEU A 142 3.24 -8.81 9.22
CA LEU A 142 4.20 -9.70 8.58
C LEU A 142 4.27 -9.40 7.09
N GLY A 143 5.49 -9.17 6.57
CA GLY A 143 5.70 -8.60 5.26
C GLY A 143 5.33 -7.12 5.25
N ALA A 144 5.85 -6.36 6.23
CA ALA A 144 5.37 -5.01 6.52
C ALA A 144 5.57 -4.00 5.38
N GLY A 145 6.48 -4.24 4.43
CA GLY A 145 6.74 -3.36 3.30
C GLY A 145 7.01 -1.92 3.73
N SER A 146 6.19 -0.98 3.28
CA SER A 146 6.29 0.43 3.71
C SER A 146 5.87 0.68 5.15
N GLY A 147 5.27 -0.31 5.83
CA GLY A 147 4.67 -0.19 7.16
C GLY A 147 3.26 0.41 7.16
N ALA A 148 2.59 0.43 6.02
CA ALA A 148 1.26 1.03 5.89
C ALA A 148 0.25 0.41 6.87
N ILE A 149 0.18 -0.92 6.97
CA ILE A 149 -0.69 -1.64 7.90
C ILE A 149 -0.28 -1.34 9.34
N ALA A 150 1.01 -1.52 9.68
CA ALA A 150 1.50 -1.32 11.06
C ALA A 150 1.24 0.10 11.57
N VAL A 151 1.52 1.11 10.75
CA VAL A 151 1.32 2.53 11.10
C VAL A 151 -0.16 2.85 11.18
N SER A 152 -0.98 2.39 10.23
CA SER A 152 -2.43 2.59 10.22
C SER A 152 -3.08 2.01 11.47
N LEU A 153 -2.82 0.75 11.81
CA LEU A 153 -3.33 0.11 13.03
C LEU A 153 -2.81 0.80 14.32
N ALA A 154 -1.60 1.37 14.28
CA ALA A 154 -1.09 2.13 15.41
C ALA A 154 -1.79 3.48 15.60
N LEU A 155 -2.29 4.09 14.53
CA LEU A 155 -3.05 5.34 14.54
C LEU A 155 -4.53 5.14 14.86
N GLY A 156 -5.05 3.96 14.52
CA GLY A 156 -6.47 3.61 14.61
C GLY A 156 -6.99 3.45 16.05
N PRO A 157 -8.28 3.11 16.19
CA PRO A 157 -8.99 3.01 17.48
C PRO A 157 -8.46 1.90 18.39
N LEU A 158 -7.77 0.91 17.84
CA LEU A 158 -7.12 -0.16 18.63
C LEU A 158 -6.15 0.38 19.67
N ALA A 159 -5.48 1.49 19.33
CA ALA A 159 -4.42 2.10 20.15
C ALA A 159 -3.50 1.01 20.75
N PRO A 160 -2.80 0.22 19.93
CA PRO A 160 -2.06 -0.95 20.37
C PRO A 160 -0.92 -0.55 21.31
N ARG A 161 -0.55 -1.48 22.19
CA ARG A 161 0.66 -1.32 23.00
C ARG A 161 1.90 -1.35 22.11
N ARG A 162 1.90 -2.24 21.11
CA ARG A 162 3.01 -2.43 20.18
C ARG A 162 2.56 -3.14 18.92
N VAL A 163 3.06 -2.69 17.80
CA VAL A 163 2.98 -3.35 16.50
C VAL A 163 4.40 -3.71 16.08
N TRP A 164 4.70 -4.99 15.91
CA TRP A 164 5.96 -5.45 15.31
C TRP A 164 5.76 -5.51 13.80
N ALA A 165 6.43 -4.61 13.08
CA ALA A 165 6.46 -4.56 11.63
C ALA A 165 7.66 -5.40 11.16
N VAL A 166 7.38 -6.61 10.69
CA VAL A 166 8.39 -7.61 10.34
C VAL A 166 8.58 -7.67 8.84
N ASP A 167 9.82 -7.58 8.38
CA ASP A 167 10.17 -7.73 6.97
C ASP A 167 11.59 -8.26 6.81
N VAL A 168 11.85 -8.98 5.72
CA VAL A 168 13.20 -9.45 5.36
C VAL A 168 14.02 -8.33 4.73
N SER A 169 13.36 -7.35 4.10
CA SER A 169 13.98 -6.21 3.41
C SER A 169 14.35 -5.10 4.40
N LEU A 170 15.66 -4.81 4.50
CA LEU A 170 16.14 -3.68 5.30
C LEU A 170 15.67 -2.33 4.74
N GLN A 171 15.44 -2.24 3.44
CA GLN A 171 14.89 -1.06 2.78
C GLN A 171 13.43 -0.83 3.21
N ALA A 172 12.61 -1.89 3.21
CA ALA A 172 11.25 -1.83 3.73
C ALA A 172 11.23 -1.36 5.19
N LEU A 173 12.08 -1.93 6.03
CA LEU A 173 12.16 -1.53 7.45
C LEU A 173 12.63 -0.08 7.67
N ASP A 174 13.41 0.48 6.74
CA ASP A 174 13.73 1.91 6.78
C ASP A 174 12.51 2.77 6.45
N LEU A 175 11.71 2.37 5.48
CA LEU A 175 10.42 3.01 5.20
C LEU A 175 9.46 2.91 6.40
N VAL A 176 9.34 1.75 7.04
CA VAL A 176 8.56 1.60 8.30
C VAL A 176 8.99 2.65 9.33
N ARG A 177 10.30 2.82 9.55
CA ARG A 177 10.80 3.83 10.51
C ARG A 177 10.45 5.25 10.12
N ARG A 178 10.58 5.59 8.83
CA ARG A 178 10.25 6.93 8.32
C ARG A 178 8.76 7.21 8.45
N ASN A 179 7.92 6.27 8.05
CA ASN A 179 6.47 6.38 8.15
C ASN A 179 5.99 6.44 9.61
N ALA A 180 6.52 5.61 10.48
CA ALA A 180 6.20 5.66 11.90
C ALA A 180 6.55 7.03 12.53
N ARG A 181 7.70 7.61 12.20
CA ARG A 181 8.10 8.96 12.65
C ARG A 181 7.21 10.04 12.05
N ARG A 182 6.93 9.97 10.74
CA ARG A 182 6.06 10.94 10.06
C ARG A 182 4.72 11.07 10.74
N HIS A 183 4.19 9.97 11.26
CA HIS A 183 2.89 9.90 11.92
C HIS A 183 2.95 9.89 13.45
N GLY A 184 4.13 10.04 14.06
CA GLY A 184 4.30 10.15 15.52
C GLY A 184 3.93 8.87 16.28
N VAL A 185 4.17 7.70 15.68
CA VAL A 185 3.88 6.37 16.26
C VAL A 185 5.13 5.50 16.43
N GLU A 186 6.31 6.07 16.33
CA GLU A 186 7.61 5.36 16.42
C GLU A 186 7.86 4.72 17.79
N ASP A 187 7.14 5.12 18.82
CA ASP A 187 7.16 4.50 20.14
C ASP A 187 6.35 3.20 20.20
N ARG A 188 5.42 2.99 19.28
CA ARG A 188 4.53 1.84 19.20
C ARG A 188 4.85 0.88 18.06
N VAL A 189 5.29 1.40 16.90
CA VAL A 189 5.68 0.58 15.74
C VAL A 189 7.14 0.20 15.85
N VAL A 190 7.42 -1.10 15.88
CA VAL A 190 8.77 -1.66 16.05
C VAL A 190 9.17 -2.39 14.77
N PRO A 191 9.99 -1.77 13.90
CA PRO A 191 10.55 -2.44 12.73
C PRO A 191 11.50 -3.55 13.17
N LEU A 192 11.32 -4.74 12.61
CA LEU A 192 12.09 -5.91 12.97
C LEU A 192 12.50 -6.69 11.70
N ALA A 193 13.81 -6.91 11.53
CA ALA A 193 14.30 -7.79 10.49
C ALA A 193 14.04 -9.25 10.87
N GLY A 194 13.34 -9.98 10.02
CA GLY A 194 13.01 -11.38 10.26
C GLY A 194 12.24 -11.99 9.11
N ASP A 195 12.32 -13.31 9.03
CA ASP A 195 11.51 -14.11 8.15
C ASP A 195 10.25 -14.54 8.92
N TRP A 196 9.10 -13.97 8.52
CA TRP A 196 7.79 -14.19 9.15
C TRP A 196 7.83 -14.18 10.67
N LEU A 197 7.60 -15.34 11.30
CA LEU A 197 7.53 -15.52 12.75
C LEU A 197 8.72 -16.31 13.32
N GLU A 198 9.78 -16.59 12.54
CA GLU A 198 10.93 -17.38 12.98
C GLU A 198 11.74 -16.71 14.12
N TRP A 199 11.69 -15.39 14.22
CA TRP A 199 12.34 -14.62 15.27
C TRP A 199 11.74 -14.81 16.67
N THR A 200 10.63 -15.52 16.79
CA THR A 200 9.91 -15.72 18.04
C THR A 200 9.64 -17.19 18.31
N ALA A 201 9.67 -17.58 19.58
CA ALA A 201 9.34 -18.95 19.98
C ALA A 201 7.87 -19.28 19.64
N PRO A 202 7.55 -20.55 19.33
CA PRO A 202 6.18 -20.99 19.06
C PRO A 202 5.37 -21.06 20.36
N LYS A 203 4.93 -19.93 20.85
CA LYS A 203 4.11 -19.76 22.06
C LYS A 203 3.17 -18.56 21.93
N PRO A 204 2.04 -18.56 22.62
CA PRO A 204 1.08 -17.44 22.59
C PRO A 204 1.73 -16.11 22.98
N LEU A 205 1.81 -15.19 22.03
CA LEU A 205 2.46 -13.90 22.18
C LEU A 205 1.60 -12.76 21.69
N PHE A 206 0.93 -12.93 20.54
CA PHE A 206 0.18 -11.89 19.85
C PHE A 206 -1.32 -12.01 20.10
N ASP A 207 -2.00 -10.89 20.06
CA ASP A 207 -3.46 -10.80 20.09
C ASP A 207 -3.99 -10.73 18.64
N ILE A 208 -3.20 -10.14 17.74
CA ILE A 208 -3.51 -10.01 16.30
C ILE A 208 -2.23 -10.27 15.50
N ILE A 209 -2.34 -11.02 14.41
CA ILE A 209 -1.33 -11.18 13.38
C ILE A 209 -1.97 -10.81 12.06
N ALA A 210 -1.44 -9.80 11.37
CA ALA A 210 -1.80 -9.40 10.02
C ALA A 210 -0.68 -9.81 9.06
N ALA A 211 -1.03 -10.24 7.84
CA ALA A 211 -0.07 -10.63 6.83
C ALA A 211 -0.58 -10.34 5.41
N VAL A 212 0.31 -9.81 4.58
CA VAL A 212 0.16 -9.74 3.12
C VAL A 212 1.37 -10.45 2.52
N PRO A 213 1.32 -11.79 2.43
CA PRO A 213 2.46 -12.57 1.93
C PRO A 213 2.54 -12.55 0.40
N PRO A 214 3.67 -12.96 -0.20
CA PRO A 214 3.74 -13.23 -1.64
C PRO A 214 2.97 -14.52 -1.94
N TYR A 215 1.68 -14.40 -2.22
CA TYR A 215 0.76 -15.53 -2.36
C TYR A 215 0.64 -16.08 -3.79
N LEU A 216 1.18 -15.39 -4.82
CA LEU A 216 1.09 -15.89 -6.20
C LEU A 216 1.98 -17.13 -6.42
N ASN A 217 1.46 -18.05 -7.23
CA ASN A 217 2.18 -19.25 -7.66
C ASN A 217 2.93 -19.01 -8.97
N PRO A 218 4.00 -19.77 -9.27
CA PRO A 218 4.63 -19.73 -10.58
C PRO A 218 3.60 -20.02 -11.71
N GLY A 219 3.46 -19.09 -12.64
CA GLY A 219 2.48 -19.12 -13.71
C GLY A 219 1.39 -18.05 -13.60
N ASP A 220 1.25 -17.43 -12.44
CA ASP A 220 0.26 -16.39 -12.19
C ASP A 220 0.70 -15.00 -12.65
N GLU A 221 1.88 -14.89 -13.30
CA GLU A 221 2.38 -13.63 -13.88
C GLU A 221 1.39 -12.98 -14.83
N ILE A 222 0.50 -13.78 -15.43
CA ILE A 222 -0.53 -13.32 -16.36
C ILE A 222 -1.60 -12.44 -15.70
N TYR A 223 -1.74 -12.53 -14.38
CA TYR A 223 -2.68 -11.71 -13.59
C TYR A 223 -2.06 -10.39 -13.15
N LEU A 224 -0.75 -10.23 -13.27
CA LEU A 224 -0.08 -8.98 -12.91
C LEU A 224 -0.21 -7.94 -14.03
N SER A 225 -0.38 -6.69 -13.63
CA SER A 225 -0.36 -5.57 -14.57
C SER A 225 1.04 -5.36 -15.16
N GLU A 226 1.11 -4.71 -16.34
CA GLU A 226 2.40 -4.31 -16.93
C GLU A 226 3.21 -3.42 -15.97
N GLU A 227 2.52 -2.64 -15.16
CA GLU A 227 3.10 -1.75 -14.17
C GLU A 227 3.78 -2.54 -13.05
N SER A 228 3.08 -3.50 -12.46
CA SER A 228 3.60 -4.36 -11.39
C SER A 228 4.81 -5.18 -11.85
N VAL A 229 4.68 -5.88 -12.98
CA VAL A 229 5.76 -6.70 -13.54
C VAL A 229 7.04 -5.90 -13.81
N ARG A 230 6.90 -4.64 -14.20
CA ARG A 230 8.01 -3.81 -14.65
C ARG A 230 8.72 -3.05 -13.54
N TRP A 231 8.00 -2.68 -12.49
CA TRP A 231 8.46 -1.69 -11.54
C TRP A 231 8.48 -2.16 -10.09
N GLU A 232 7.65 -3.15 -9.74
CA GLU A 232 7.61 -3.65 -8.37
C GLU A 232 8.52 -4.88 -8.20
N PRO A 233 9.05 -5.16 -7.00
CA PRO A 233 9.90 -6.32 -6.75
C PRO A 233 9.12 -7.62 -6.92
N MET A 234 9.55 -8.51 -7.80
CA MET A 234 8.82 -9.76 -8.10
C MET A 234 8.75 -10.70 -6.90
N GLU A 235 9.73 -10.65 -5.99
CA GLU A 235 9.73 -11.39 -4.73
C GLU A 235 8.62 -11.01 -3.76
N THR A 236 7.92 -9.89 -4.01
CA THR A 236 6.76 -9.48 -3.20
C THR A 236 5.45 -10.08 -3.70
N PHE A 237 5.46 -10.69 -4.87
CA PHE A 237 4.30 -11.34 -5.46
C PHE A 237 4.37 -12.87 -5.35
N PHE A 238 5.54 -13.45 -5.59
CA PHE A 238 5.73 -14.89 -5.73
C PHE A 238 6.38 -15.49 -4.49
N GLY A 239 5.69 -16.48 -3.91
CA GLY A 239 6.21 -17.28 -2.81
C GLY A 239 7.17 -18.38 -3.25
N GLU A 240 8.14 -18.74 -2.42
CA GLU A 240 9.03 -19.87 -2.61
C GLU A 240 8.84 -20.92 -1.51
N PRO A 241 8.62 -22.21 -1.84
CA PRO A 241 8.58 -22.78 -3.19
C PRO A 241 7.30 -22.46 -3.98
N SER A 242 6.22 -22.04 -3.33
CA SER A 242 4.97 -21.56 -3.91
C SER A 242 4.22 -20.64 -2.94
N GLY A 243 3.29 -19.83 -3.44
CA GLY A 243 2.40 -19.03 -2.59
C GLY A 243 1.56 -19.88 -1.65
N ASP A 244 1.04 -21.01 -2.11
CA ASP A 244 0.28 -21.98 -1.32
C ASP A 244 1.06 -22.52 -0.13
N ASP A 245 2.34 -22.86 -0.33
CA ASP A 245 3.19 -23.39 0.75
C ASP A 245 3.46 -22.32 1.79
N ILE A 246 3.70 -21.07 1.37
CA ILE A 246 3.86 -19.94 2.29
C ILE A 246 2.60 -19.72 3.10
N LEU A 247 1.41 -19.72 2.48
CA LEU A 247 0.15 -19.53 3.16
C LEU A 247 -0.11 -20.58 4.23
N ARG A 248 0.10 -21.88 3.93
CA ARG A 248 -0.03 -22.96 4.92
C ARG A 248 0.95 -22.79 6.08
N GLN A 249 2.23 -22.58 5.78
CA GLN A 249 3.26 -22.40 6.80
C GLN A 249 2.99 -21.20 7.70
N LEU A 250 2.55 -20.08 7.11
CA LEU A 250 2.24 -18.86 7.83
C LEU A 250 1.02 -19.04 8.73
N THR A 251 -0.02 -19.74 8.25
CA THR A 251 -1.23 -20.07 8.99
C THR A 251 -0.89 -20.94 10.22
N ASP A 252 -0.09 -21.99 10.05
CA ASP A 252 0.36 -22.85 11.15
C ASP A 252 1.24 -22.08 12.15
N ALA A 253 2.13 -21.24 11.64
CA ALA A 253 3.00 -20.41 12.48
C ALA A 253 2.20 -19.39 13.30
N ALA A 254 1.17 -18.80 12.72
CA ALA A 254 0.26 -17.88 13.39
C ALA A 254 -0.55 -18.59 14.48
N ALA A 255 -1.07 -19.78 14.18
CA ALA A 255 -1.79 -20.62 15.14
C ALA A 255 -1.03 -20.86 16.44
N LEU A 256 0.27 -21.11 16.35
CA LEU A 256 1.14 -21.36 17.52
C LEU A 256 1.45 -20.10 18.33
N ARG A 257 1.34 -18.91 17.74
CA ARG A 257 1.79 -17.65 18.32
C ARG A 257 0.67 -16.70 18.72
N LEU A 258 -0.53 -16.94 18.23
CA LEU A 258 -1.73 -16.24 18.70
C LEU A 258 -2.10 -16.70 20.11
N ARG A 259 -2.62 -15.81 20.90
CA ARG A 259 -3.30 -16.14 22.15
C ARG A 259 -4.66 -16.75 21.88
N PRO A 260 -5.22 -17.56 22.79
CA PRO A 260 -6.61 -18.00 22.67
C PRO A 260 -7.54 -16.80 22.47
N GLY A 261 -8.41 -16.86 21.46
CA GLY A 261 -9.27 -15.76 21.03
C GLY A 261 -8.56 -14.66 20.23
N GLY A 262 -7.28 -14.86 19.84
CA GLY A 262 -6.55 -13.92 18.98
C GLY A 262 -6.87 -14.10 17.50
N LEU A 263 -6.63 -13.09 16.70
CA LEU A 263 -6.97 -12.99 15.28
C LEU A 263 -5.74 -13.18 14.38
N PHE A 264 -5.88 -13.99 13.35
CA PHE A 264 -5.03 -14.00 12.15
C PHE A 264 -5.82 -13.42 10.98
N ALA A 265 -5.33 -12.34 10.40
CA ALA A 265 -5.86 -11.72 9.19
C ALA A 265 -4.81 -11.88 8.08
N CYS A 266 -5.18 -12.48 6.96
CA CYS A 266 -4.25 -12.78 5.87
C CYS A 266 -4.90 -12.46 4.52
N GLN A 267 -4.20 -11.71 3.69
CA GLN A 267 -4.58 -11.49 2.31
C GLN A 267 -4.09 -12.66 1.45
N LEU A 268 -4.95 -13.15 0.56
CA LEU A 268 -4.72 -14.24 -0.40
C LEU A 268 -5.78 -14.15 -1.49
N ASP A 269 -5.64 -14.89 -2.58
CA ASP A 269 -6.65 -14.88 -3.63
C ASP A 269 -7.82 -15.87 -3.36
N SER A 270 -8.88 -15.74 -4.16
CA SER A 270 -10.11 -16.51 -3.99
C SER A 270 -9.91 -18.03 -4.12
N GLU A 271 -9.02 -18.48 -5.00
CA GLU A 271 -8.75 -19.92 -5.18
C GLU A 271 -8.03 -20.50 -3.96
N GLN A 272 -7.22 -19.69 -3.30
CA GLN A 272 -6.44 -20.09 -2.12
C GLN A 272 -7.30 -20.11 -0.83
N ILE A 273 -8.44 -19.40 -0.82
CA ILE A 273 -9.37 -19.42 0.32
C ILE A 273 -9.87 -20.82 0.58
N GLU A 274 -10.33 -21.54 -0.44
CA GLU A 274 -10.79 -22.94 -0.30
C GLU A 274 -9.68 -23.84 0.22
N MET A 275 -8.46 -23.67 -0.28
CA MET A 275 -7.29 -24.44 0.13
C MET A 275 -6.95 -24.23 1.61
N ILE A 276 -6.98 -22.98 2.08
CA ILE A 276 -6.72 -22.66 3.48
C ILE A 276 -7.90 -23.05 4.37
N ASP A 277 -9.15 -22.96 3.90
CA ASP A 277 -10.31 -23.43 4.62
C ASP A 277 -10.24 -24.96 4.83
N GLU A 278 -9.89 -25.73 3.82
CA GLU A 278 -9.65 -27.16 3.96
C GLU A 278 -8.51 -27.47 4.94
N HIS A 279 -7.42 -26.72 4.88
CA HIS A 279 -6.28 -26.88 5.79
C HIS A 279 -6.64 -26.60 7.26
N VAL A 280 -7.44 -25.60 7.53
CA VAL A 280 -7.82 -25.13 8.87
C VAL A 280 -9.10 -25.83 9.35
N ASN A 281 -10.22 -25.57 8.69
CA ASN A 281 -11.54 -26.06 9.13
C ASN A 281 -11.75 -27.55 8.81
N GLY A 282 -11.07 -28.07 7.78
CA GLY A 282 -11.02 -29.50 7.48
C GLY A 282 -10.27 -30.34 8.51
N ASN A 283 -9.45 -29.72 9.37
CA ASN A 283 -8.70 -30.38 10.44
C ASN A 283 -9.27 -30.01 11.83
N PRO A 284 -10.09 -30.87 12.46
CA PRO A 284 -10.71 -30.54 13.76
C PRO A 284 -9.73 -30.30 14.92
N GLU A 285 -8.46 -30.68 14.76
CA GLU A 285 -7.41 -30.42 15.74
C GLU A 285 -6.63 -29.14 15.47
N HIS A 286 -6.92 -28.45 14.37
CA HIS A 286 -6.26 -27.18 14.04
C HIS A 286 -6.69 -26.09 15.04
N PRO A 287 -5.75 -25.31 15.61
CA PRO A 287 -6.10 -24.35 16.67
C PRO A 287 -6.77 -23.08 16.14
N LEU A 288 -6.81 -22.85 14.83
CA LEU A 288 -7.58 -21.76 14.22
C LEU A 288 -8.92 -22.26 13.70
N THR A 289 -9.84 -21.32 13.54
CA THR A 289 -11.09 -21.50 12.80
C THR A 289 -11.24 -20.27 11.90
N ILE A 290 -11.47 -20.47 10.61
CA ILE A 290 -11.81 -19.38 9.71
C ILE A 290 -13.26 -18.99 10.00
N GLU A 291 -13.47 -17.74 10.40
CA GLU A 291 -14.78 -17.22 10.77
C GLU A 291 -15.36 -16.32 9.67
N TRP A 292 -14.48 -15.61 8.94
CA TRP A 292 -14.87 -14.68 7.88
C TRP A 292 -13.92 -14.77 6.69
N VAL A 293 -14.48 -14.51 5.52
CA VAL A 293 -13.76 -14.25 4.27
C VAL A 293 -13.88 -12.77 3.97
N LEU A 294 -12.79 -12.13 3.59
CA LEU A 294 -12.80 -10.75 3.12
C LEU A 294 -13.29 -10.76 1.67
N ALA A 295 -14.35 -9.97 1.38
CA ALA A 295 -14.89 -9.83 0.05
C ALA A 295 -15.06 -8.35 -0.29
N ASP A 296 -14.86 -7.93 -1.54
CA ASP A 296 -15.08 -6.54 -1.95
C ASP A 296 -16.49 -6.27 -2.47
N GLU A 297 -16.76 -5.03 -2.93
CA GLU A 297 -18.08 -4.64 -3.43
C GLU A 297 -18.51 -5.42 -4.67
N ASP A 298 -17.55 -6.00 -5.40
CA ASP A 298 -17.75 -6.82 -6.57
C ASP A 298 -17.81 -8.34 -6.26
N ASP A 299 -17.86 -8.70 -4.96
CA ASP A 299 -17.82 -10.07 -4.42
C ASP A 299 -16.48 -10.81 -4.70
N ASP A 300 -15.40 -10.08 -5.01
CA ASP A 300 -14.07 -10.68 -5.10
C ASP A 300 -13.53 -10.94 -3.68
N GLU A 301 -13.34 -12.21 -3.37
CA GLU A 301 -12.77 -12.65 -2.10
C GLU A 301 -11.24 -12.49 -2.14
N ASP A 302 -10.65 -11.77 -1.18
CA ASP A 302 -9.23 -11.43 -1.20
C ASP A 302 -8.51 -11.60 0.13
N GLY A 303 -9.12 -12.35 1.05
CA GLY A 303 -8.49 -12.64 2.34
C GLY A 303 -9.35 -13.43 3.30
N ILE A 304 -8.74 -13.79 4.43
CA ILE A 304 -9.40 -14.52 5.53
C ILE A 304 -9.18 -13.83 6.87
N LEU A 305 -10.16 -14.01 7.77
CA LEU A 305 -10.04 -13.79 9.21
C LEU A 305 -10.22 -15.10 9.94
N ALA A 306 -9.18 -15.59 10.59
CA ALA A 306 -9.19 -16.81 11.36
C ALA A 306 -8.93 -16.52 12.85
N VAL A 307 -9.74 -17.08 13.73
CA VAL A 307 -9.62 -16.90 15.18
C VAL A 307 -9.05 -18.15 15.83
N ARG A 308 -8.11 -17.96 16.75
CA ARG A 308 -7.60 -19.06 17.57
C ARG A 308 -8.62 -19.46 18.63
N THR A 309 -9.11 -20.71 18.59
CA THR A 309 -10.13 -21.25 19.47
C THR A 309 -9.58 -21.94 20.72
N SER A 310 -8.32 -22.40 20.71
CA SER A 310 -7.69 -23.15 21.81
C SER A 310 -6.24 -22.72 22.11
#